data_17b690e47a5654907a58052357a26ed6
#
_entry.id   17b690e47a5654907a58052357a26ed6
#
_cell.length_a   1.000
_cell.length_b   1.000
_cell.length_c   1.000
_cell.angle_alpha   90.00
_cell.angle_beta   90.00
_cell.angle_gamma   90.00
#
_symmetry.space_group_name_H-M   'P 1'
#
loop_
_entity.id
_entity.type
_entity.pdbx_description
1 polymer ?
#
loop_
_entity_poly.entity_id
_entity_poly.type
_entity_poly.pdbx_seq_one_letter_code
_entity_poly.pdbx_strand_id
1 'polypeptide(L)'
;MIRRKTWIAVGIAALAFASLAGAQGDLNPKNRQELKREDVAGTNMEVIISVIEAQPGETLARHIHHGEEAFYVLQGATFETPDGKQITLPTGAAAINHRDVPHAGLKVTGNTPFKYLAVHVVDKGAPLYDAPK
;
A
#
# COMPACT_ATOMS: atom_id res chain seq x y z
N MET A 1 -16.85 -2.76 -74.42
CA MET A 1 -17.12 -1.84 -73.26
C MET A 1 -16.86 -2.59 -71.95
N ILE A 2 -15.70 -2.42 -71.35
CA ILE A 2 -15.31 -3.11 -70.11
C ILE A 2 -15.47 -2.12 -68.97
N ARG A 3 -16.43 -2.34 -68.05
CA ARG A 3 -16.63 -1.53 -66.87
C ARG A 3 -15.65 -1.98 -65.78
N ARG A 4 -14.70 -1.13 -65.43
CA ARG A 4 -13.80 -1.33 -64.26
C ARG A 4 -14.60 -1.02 -62.99
N LYS A 5 -14.73 -1.99 -62.10
CA LYS A 5 -15.24 -1.82 -60.74
C LYS A 5 -14.08 -1.34 -59.87
N THR A 6 -14.17 -0.11 -59.40
CA THR A 6 -13.26 0.47 -58.34
C THR A 6 -13.74 -0.03 -56.98
N TRP A 7 -12.88 -0.75 -56.29
CA TRP A 7 -13.08 -1.11 -54.88
C TRP A 7 -12.50 0.03 -53.99
N ILE A 8 -13.37 0.65 -53.18
CA ILE A 8 -12.95 1.59 -52.19
C ILE A 8 -12.61 0.79 -50.91
N ALA A 9 -11.33 0.74 -50.56
CA ALA A 9 -10.89 0.17 -49.28
C ALA A 9 -11.16 1.18 -48.17
N VAL A 10 -12.10 0.88 -47.29
CA VAL A 10 -12.32 1.62 -46.05
C VAL A 10 -11.30 1.15 -45.03
N GLY A 11 -10.28 1.94 -44.80
CA GLY A 11 -9.31 1.71 -43.73
C GLY A 11 -9.93 2.02 -42.36
N ILE A 12 -10.12 1.00 -41.53
CA ILE A 12 -10.50 1.16 -40.12
C ILE A 12 -9.21 1.51 -39.36
N ALA A 13 -9.08 2.77 -38.98
CA ALA A 13 -8.01 3.18 -38.06
C ALA A 13 -8.38 2.70 -36.64
N ALA A 14 -7.71 1.68 -36.16
CA ALA A 14 -7.78 1.26 -34.76
C ALA A 14 -7.05 2.27 -33.89
N LEU A 15 -7.81 3.11 -33.17
CA LEU A 15 -7.28 3.95 -32.11
C LEU A 15 -6.88 3.06 -30.93
N ALA A 16 -5.59 2.80 -30.81
CA ALA A 16 -5.05 2.18 -29.61
C ALA A 16 -5.12 3.18 -28.45
N PHE A 17 -6.08 2.98 -27.54
CA PHE A 17 -6.07 3.64 -26.24
C PHE A 17 -4.92 3.04 -25.43
N ALA A 18 -3.78 3.74 -25.41
CA ALA A 18 -2.73 3.48 -24.44
C ALA A 18 -3.28 3.92 -23.07
N SER A 19 -3.68 2.96 -22.25
CA SER A 19 -3.96 3.19 -20.84
C SER A 19 -2.67 3.68 -20.19
N LEU A 20 -2.59 4.96 -19.84
CA LEU A 20 -1.61 5.48 -18.92
C LEU A 20 -1.92 4.87 -17.54
N ALA A 21 -1.45 3.65 -17.31
CA ALA A 21 -1.29 3.15 -15.96
C ALA A 21 -0.23 4.05 -15.32
N GLY A 22 -0.68 5.07 -14.59
CA GLY A 22 0.20 5.88 -13.76
C GLY A 22 1.02 4.93 -12.90
N ALA A 23 2.34 5.05 -12.93
CA ALA A 23 3.21 4.29 -12.05
C ALA A 23 2.78 4.58 -10.60
N GLN A 24 2.09 3.63 -10.00
CA GLN A 24 1.71 3.67 -8.61
C GLN A 24 3.02 3.62 -7.82
N GLY A 25 3.36 4.70 -7.10
CA GLY A 25 4.56 4.74 -6.29
C GLY A 25 4.61 3.54 -5.34
N ASP A 26 5.81 3.09 -5.01
CA ASP A 26 5.99 1.99 -4.06
C ASP A 26 5.36 2.34 -2.71
N LEU A 27 4.29 1.63 -2.35
CA LEU A 27 3.55 1.81 -1.10
C LEU A 27 4.20 1.05 0.06
N ASN A 28 5.15 0.18 -0.22
CA ASN A 28 5.84 -0.58 0.81
C ASN A 28 6.75 0.34 1.64
N PRO A 29 6.75 0.21 2.98
CA PRO A 29 7.73 0.90 3.81
C PRO A 29 9.15 0.50 3.42
N LYS A 30 10.05 1.48 3.27
CA LYS A 30 11.43 1.25 2.82
C LYS A 30 12.21 0.28 3.71
N ASN A 31 12.00 0.38 5.02
CA ASN A 31 12.70 -0.44 6.01
C ASN A 31 11.71 -1.41 6.68
N ARG A 32 11.08 -2.26 5.88
CA ARG A 32 10.26 -3.36 6.37
C ARG A 32 11.05 -4.65 6.36
N GLN A 33 11.15 -5.29 7.51
CA GLN A 33 11.72 -6.62 7.67
C GLN A 33 10.61 -7.62 7.97
N GLU A 34 10.34 -8.54 7.06
CA GLU A 34 9.47 -9.68 7.33
C GLU A 34 10.19 -10.69 8.22
N LEU A 35 9.60 -10.99 9.35
CA LEU A 35 10.15 -11.94 10.32
C LEU A 35 9.61 -13.35 10.12
N LYS A 36 8.32 -13.45 9.78
CA LYS A 36 7.63 -14.72 9.62
C LYS A 36 6.41 -14.56 8.71
N ARG A 37 6.11 -15.62 7.95
CA ARG A 37 4.90 -15.78 7.14
C ARG A 37 4.44 -17.21 7.20
N GLU A 38 3.15 -17.44 7.43
CA GLU A 38 2.51 -18.75 7.42
C GLU A 38 1.06 -18.67 6.98
N ASP A 39 0.56 -19.75 6.42
CA ASP A 39 -0.84 -19.89 6.06
C ASP A 39 -1.71 -20.01 7.33
N VAL A 40 -2.89 -19.40 7.31
CA VAL A 40 -3.90 -19.61 8.35
C VAL A 40 -4.69 -20.88 8.00
N ALA A 41 -4.51 -21.93 8.81
CA ALA A 41 -5.08 -23.24 8.55
C ALA A 41 -6.58 -23.21 8.28
N GLY A 42 -7.04 -23.87 7.23
CA GLY A 42 -8.45 -23.95 6.85
C GLY A 42 -9.04 -22.71 6.18
N THR A 43 -8.20 -21.73 5.81
CA THR A 43 -8.63 -20.49 5.16
C THR A 43 -7.78 -20.19 3.92
N ASN A 44 -8.18 -19.17 3.12
CA ASN A 44 -7.35 -18.59 2.06
C ASN A 44 -6.61 -17.33 2.55
N MET A 45 -6.17 -17.34 3.80
CA MET A 45 -5.45 -16.22 4.41
C MET A 45 -4.07 -16.64 4.86
N GLU A 46 -3.21 -15.66 5.05
CA GLU A 46 -1.88 -15.82 5.63
C GLU A 46 -1.67 -14.82 6.77
N VAL A 47 -0.83 -15.19 7.72
CA VAL A 47 -0.33 -14.30 8.76
C VAL A 47 1.10 -13.91 8.44
N ILE A 48 1.39 -12.61 8.53
CA ILE A 48 2.71 -12.03 8.26
C ILE A 48 3.13 -11.18 9.44
N ILE A 49 4.28 -11.48 10.02
CA ILE A 49 4.87 -10.69 11.11
C ILE A 49 6.04 -9.89 10.54
N SER A 50 6.02 -8.58 10.74
CA SER A 50 7.08 -7.68 10.26
C SER A 50 7.45 -6.66 11.31
N VAL A 51 8.70 -6.21 11.28
CA VAL A 51 9.13 -4.97 11.92
C VAL A 51 9.31 -3.91 10.84
N ILE A 52 8.76 -2.74 11.08
CA ILE A 52 8.84 -1.60 10.18
C ILE A 52 9.51 -0.44 10.94
N GLU A 53 10.42 0.26 10.26
CA GLU A 53 11.07 1.45 10.78
C GLU A 53 10.97 2.58 9.76
N ALA A 54 10.57 3.78 10.22
CA ALA A 54 10.55 4.99 9.41
C ALA A 54 11.42 6.05 10.04
N GLN A 55 12.37 6.59 9.28
CA GLN A 55 13.30 7.61 9.73
C GLN A 55 12.63 9.00 9.77
N PRO A 56 13.16 9.95 10.57
CA PRO A 56 12.76 11.35 10.51
C PRO A 56 12.75 11.86 9.06
N GLY A 57 11.64 12.49 8.65
CA GLY A 57 11.41 12.97 7.30
C GLY A 57 10.79 11.96 6.34
N GLU A 58 10.77 10.67 6.66
CA GLU A 58 10.09 9.67 5.84
C GLU A 58 8.57 9.70 6.05
N THR A 59 7.85 9.35 4.99
CA THR A 59 6.39 9.23 5.01
C THR A 59 6.01 7.77 4.88
N LEU A 60 5.21 7.29 5.83
CA LEU A 60 4.47 6.03 5.65
C LEU A 60 3.32 6.31 4.69
N ALA A 61 3.40 5.78 3.48
CA ALA A 61 2.42 6.04 2.43
C ALA A 61 1.01 5.64 2.86
N ARG A 62 -0.02 6.40 2.41
CA ARG A 62 -1.41 6.04 2.63
C ARG A 62 -1.75 4.80 1.79
N HIS A 63 -2.31 3.77 2.43
CA HIS A 63 -2.59 2.48 1.80
C HIS A 63 -3.77 1.75 2.47
N ILE A 64 -4.10 0.59 1.92
CA ILE A 64 -5.01 -0.41 2.49
C ILE A 64 -4.32 -1.77 2.56
N HIS A 65 -4.87 -2.66 3.37
CA HIS A 65 -4.57 -4.10 3.36
C HIS A 65 -5.83 -4.90 3.07
N HIS A 66 -5.71 -5.98 2.31
CA HIS A 66 -6.80 -6.95 2.08
C HIS A 66 -6.92 -7.93 3.26
N GLY A 67 -7.10 -7.37 4.45
CA GLY A 67 -7.18 -8.06 5.73
C GLY A 67 -6.88 -7.12 6.90
N GLU A 68 -6.71 -7.67 8.07
CA GLU A 68 -6.46 -6.93 9.30
C GLU A 68 -4.95 -6.72 9.51
N GLU A 69 -4.56 -5.54 9.99
CA GLU A 69 -3.23 -5.28 10.54
C GLU A 69 -3.34 -4.91 12.01
N ALA A 70 -2.83 -5.75 12.89
CA ALA A 70 -2.58 -5.35 14.28
C ALA A 70 -1.15 -4.83 14.40
N PHE A 71 -0.95 -3.70 15.09
CA PHE A 71 0.40 -3.20 15.33
C PHE A 71 0.64 -2.82 16.79
N TYR A 72 1.91 -2.89 17.17
CA TYR A 72 2.41 -2.44 18.47
C TYR A 72 3.64 -1.57 18.29
N VAL A 73 3.62 -0.37 18.87
CA VAL A 73 4.71 0.61 18.75
C VAL A 73 5.86 0.23 19.65
N LEU A 74 6.98 -0.12 19.04
CA LEU A 74 8.25 -0.42 19.73
C LEU A 74 9.03 0.85 20.09
N GLN A 75 8.98 1.86 19.22
CA GLN A 75 9.58 3.18 19.43
C GLN A 75 8.66 4.25 18.87
N GLY A 76 8.14 5.08 19.75
CA GLY A 76 7.21 6.15 19.41
C GLY A 76 7.87 7.30 18.67
N ALA A 77 7.08 8.06 17.92
CA ALA A 77 7.49 9.27 17.23
C ALA A 77 6.35 10.27 17.10
N THR A 78 6.69 11.48 16.68
CA THR A 78 5.75 12.51 16.28
C THR A 78 5.60 12.49 14.77
N PHE A 79 4.40 12.74 14.29
CA PHE A 79 4.06 12.74 12.87
C PHE A 79 3.31 13.99 12.47
N GLU A 80 3.45 14.35 11.21
CA GLU A 80 2.56 15.28 10.52
C GLU A 80 1.56 14.48 9.67
N THR A 81 0.28 14.79 9.85
CA THR A 81 -0.82 14.23 9.06
C THR A 81 -0.93 14.96 7.72
N PRO A 82 -1.65 14.42 6.71
CA PRO A 82 -1.83 15.07 5.42
C PRO A 82 -2.47 16.47 5.50
N ASP A 83 -3.25 16.76 6.54
CA ASP A 83 -3.84 18.08 6.81
C ASP A 83 -2.95 18.98 7.68
N GLY A 84 -1.68 18.61 7.89
CA GLY A 84 -0.67 19.41 8.58
C GLY A 84 -0.74 19.40 10.10
N LYS A 85 -1.58 18.54 10.71
CA LYS A 85 -1.65 18.40 12.16
C LYS A 85 -0.51 17.56 12.68
N GLN A 86 -0.04 17.89 13.89
CA GLN A 86 0.94 17.06 14.61
C GLN A 86 0.23 16.06 15.51
N ILE A 87 0.63 14.79 15.40
CA ILE A 87 0.16 13.72 16.29
C ILE A 87 1.35 12.96 16.85
N THR A 88 1.21 12.33 17.99
CA THR A 88 2.23 11.45 18.58
C THR A 88 1.67 10.06 18.80
N LEU A 89 2.41 9.06 18.33
CA LEU A 89 2.20 7.65 18.68
C LEU A 89 3.27 7.27 19.69
N PRO A 90 2.91 7.07 20.97
CA PRO A 90 3.88 6.73 21.99
C PRO A 90 4.31 5.26 21.89
N THR A 91 5.50 4.95 22.40
CA THR A 91 5.92 3.57 22.66
C THR A 91 4.87 2.85 23.51
N GLY A 92 4.53 1.62 23.13
CA GLY A 92 3.47 0.82 23.78
C GLY A 92 2.06 1.05 23.22
N ALA A 93 1.86 2.02 22.33
CA ALA A 93 0.58 2.16 21.62
C ALA A 93 0.32 0.92 20.74
N ALA A 94 -0.96 0.52 20.68
CA ALA A 94 -1.41 -0.58 19.82
C ALA A 94 -2.75 -0.23 19.20
N ALA A 95 -2.98 -0.70 17.97
CA ALA A 95 -4.27 -0.56 17.31
C ALA A 95 -4.44 -1.65 16.24
N ILE A 96 -5.63 -1.68 15.64
CA ILE A 96 -5.95 -2.52 14.50
C ILE A 96 -6.40 -1.63 13.36
N ASN A 97 -5.75 -1.75 12.23
CA ASN A 97 -6.19 -1.22 10.94
C ASN A 97 -7.06 -2.28 10.27
N HIS A 98 -8.31 -1.93 10.00
CA HIS A 98 -9.28 -2.89 9.46
C HIS A 98 -9.12 -3.06 7.94
N ARG A 99 -9.56 -4.23 7.47
CA ARG A 99 -9.60 -4.61 6.05
C ARG A 99 -10.16 -3.48 5.19
N ASP A 100 -9.43 -3.16 4.10
CA ASP A 100 -9.79 -2.20 3.07
C ASP A 100 -10.07 -0.77 3.56
N VAL A 101 -9.71 -0.45 4.83
CA VAL A 101 -9.82 0.89 5.38
C VAL A 101 -8.51 1.65 5.15
N PRO A 102 -8.53 2.79 4.42
CA PRO A 102 -7.33 3.58 4.18
C PRO A 102 -6.74 4.15 5.47
N HIS A 103 -5.44 3.94 5.66
CA HIS A 103 -4.70 4.42 6.83
C HIS A 103 -3.28 4.87 6.47
N ALA A 104 -2.49 5.27 7.48
CA ALA A 104 -1.18 5.92 7.32
C ALA A 104 -1.27 7.28 6.57
N GLY A 105 -0.35 7.58 5.67
CA GLY A 105 -0.18 8.92 5.12
C GLY A 105 0.52 9.87 6.10
N LEU A 106 1.34 9.32 7.01
CA LEU A 106 1.96 10.04 8.12
C LEU A 106 3.44 10.27 7.84
N LYS A 107 3.90 11.51 7.95
CA LYS A 107 5.31 11.88 7.86
C LYS A 107 5.91 11.93 9.25
N VAL A 108 7.00 11.20 9.47
CA VAL A 108 7.76 11.26 10.73
C VAL A 108 8.41 12.64 10.87
N THR A 109 8.10 13.35 11.96
CA THR A 109 8.69 14.64 12.32
C THR A 109 9.54 14.50 13.59
N GLY A 110 10.34 15.50 13.90
CA GLY A 110 11.26 15.40 15.04
C GLY A 110 12.52 14.59 14.71
N ASN A 111 13.22 14.07 15.73
CA ASN A 111 14.56 13.49 15.60
C ASN A 111 14.59 11.98 15.93
N THR A 112 13.45 11.37 16.24
CA THR A 112 13.36 9.98 16.66
C THR A 112 12.70 9.14 15.56
N PRO A 113 13.34 8.06 15.08
CA PRO A 113 12.71 7.11 14.17
C PRO A 113 11.48 6.48 14.80
N PHE A 114 10.47 6.21 13.99
CA PHE A 114 9.32 5.41 14.38
C PHE A 114 9.60 3.93 14.12
N LYS A 115 9.27 3.06 15.07
CA LYS A 115 9.43 1.62 14.91
C LYS A 115 8.24 0.87 15.46
N TYR A 116 7.70 -0.08 14.71
CA TYR A 116 6.57 -0.87 15.16
C TYR A 116 6.64 -2.32 14.66
N LEU A 117 6.04 -3.20 15.44
CA LEU A 117 5.74 -4.58 15.05
C LEU A 117 4.35 -4.59 14.41
N ALA A 118 4.25 -5.15 13.23
CA ALA A 118 2.98 -5.38 12.53
C ALA A 118 2.70 -6.88 12.39
N VAL A 119 1.45 -7.25 12.62
CA VAL A 119 0.92 -8.59 12.35
C VAL A 119 -0.25 -8.42 11.38
N HIS A 120 -0.05 -8.84 10.15
CA HIS A 120 -1.07 -8.83 9.12
C HIS A 120 -1.74 -10.21 9.05
N VAL A 121 -3.06 -10.23 8.98
CA VAL A 121 -3.87 -11.42 8.64
C VAL A 121 -4.64 -11.07 7.38
N VAL A 122 -4.13 -11.48 6.24
CA VAL A 122 -4.53 -10.96 4.91
C VAL A 122 -4.81 -12.06 3.91
N ASP A 123 -5.51 -11.72 2.84
CA ASP A 123 -5.80 -12.64 1.75
C ASP A 123 -4.50 -13.08 1.08
N LYS A 124 -4.29 -14.39 0.97
CA LYS A 124 -3.11 -14.98 0.33
C LYS A 124 -3.05 -14.63 -1.14
N GLY A 125 -1.88 -14.14 -1.57
CA GLY A 125 -1.64 -13.74 -2.95
C GLY A 125 -2.12 -12.34 -3.32
N ALA A 126 -2.81 -11.62 -2.42
CA ALA A 126 -3.09 -10.20 -2.60
C ALA A 126 -1.86 -9.34 -2.29
N PRO A 127 -1.75 -8.13 -2.86
CA PRO A 127 -0.71 -7.18 -2.45
C PRO A 127 -0.83 -6.87 -0.96
N LEU A 128 0.29 -6.88 -0.23
CA LEU A 128 0.27 -6.54 1.20
C LEU A 128 -0.09 -5.07 1.41
N TYR A 129 0.40 -4.19 0.56
CA TYR A 129 0.09 -2.76 0.52
C TYR A 129 -0.54 -2.45 -0.84
N ASP A 130 -1.76 -1.92 -0.82
CA ASP A 130 -2.47 -1.54 -2.04
C ASP A 130 -3.00 -0.10 -1.93
N ALA A 131 -3.28 0.53 -3.08
CA ALA A 131 -3.79 1.89 -3.10
C ALA A 131 -5.23 1.95 -2.61
N PRO A 132 -5.58 2.97 -1.83
CA PRO A 132 -6.99 3.26 -1.53
C PRO A 132 -7.77 3.52 -2.82
N LYS A 133 -8.96 2.96 -2.92
CA LYS A 133 -9.89 3.20 -4.04
C LYS A 133 -10.68 4.47 -3.83
#